data_07db1936c2f8f2b95f78088712044c4d
#
_entry.id   07db1936c2f8f2b95f78088712044c4d
#
_cell.length_a   1.000
_cell.length_b   1.000
_cell.length_c   1.000
_cell.angle_alpha   90.00
_cell.angle_beta   90.00
_cell.angle_gamma   90.00
#
_symmetry.space_group_name_H-M   'P 1'
#
loop_
_entity.id
_entity.type
_entity.pdbx_description
1 polymer ?
#
loop_
_entity_poly.entity_id
_entity_poly.type
_entity_poly.pdbx_seq_one_letter_code
_entity_poly.pdbx_strand_id
1 'polypeptide(L)'
;WSVVDAQFRSRVADLAAVAGVGYPAIVKLLADDGAQGISHRSVVFDDDGLARQLRAMREQFPGRKLLVEEYIDGRELNVSLLGERLLPMMEIDLSSLPKGLPRIVTYDWKWTKGSDDYKRASASTLAQGLSPSLIERIQSVARQSFAALGVCDYGRIDLRLASDGTPYVLEVNPNCDLSDRAGIALAAQAAGIAYDEMIEEIAESARDRFVGLAPAKRSPYASESGQ
;
A
#
# COMPACT_ATOMS: atom_id res chain seq x y z
N TRP A 1 0.47 -8.67 -13.05
CA TRP A 1 -0.36 -9.29 -11.99
C TRP A 1 -1.34 -10.27 -12.59
N SER A 2 -1.71 -11.29 -11.83
CA SER A 2 -2.73 -12.25 -12.22
C SER A 2 -3.62 -12.62 -11.04
N VAL A 3 -4.91 -12.75 -11.30
CA VAL A 3 -5.89 -13.20 -10.31
C VAL A 3 -6.10 -14.70 -10.45
N VAL A 4 -5.92 -15.44 -9.37
CA VAL A 4 -6.10 -16.89 -9.33
C VAL A 4 -7.42 -17.19 -8.60
N ASP A 5 -8.39 -17.72 -9.34
CA ASP A 5 -9.68 -18.15 -8.77
C ASP A 5 -9.52 -19.48 -8.01
N ALA A 6 -10.38 -19.70 -7.01
CA ALA A 6 -10.43 -20.93 -6.22
C ALA A 6 -10.70 -22.18 -7.07
N GLN A 7 -11.27 -22.03 -8.27
CA GLN A 7 -11.59 -23.12 -9.19
C GLN A 7 -10.43 -23.56 -10.10
N PHE A 8 -9.30 -22.85 -10.06
CA PHE A 8 -8.16 -23.14 -10.93
C PHE A 8 -7.48 -24.46 -10.49
N ARG A 9 -7.67 -25.53 -11.26
CA ARG A 9 -7.18 -26.89 -10.97
C ARG A 9 -5.96 -27.31 -11.82
N SER A 10 -5.25 -26.37 -12.42
CA SER A 10 -4.13 -26.71 -13.30
C SER A 10 -2.86 -27.20 -12.56
N ARG A 11 -2.01 -27.91 -13.28
CA ARG A 11 -0.71 -28.40 -12.77
C ARG A 11 0.20 -27.22 -12.43
N VAL A 12 1.07 -27.43 -11.46
CA VAL A 12 2.00 -26.43 -10.91
C VAL A 12 2.83 -25.71 -12.00
N ALA A 13 3.24 -26.43 -13.03
CA ALA A 13 4.03 -25.88 -14.13
C ALA A 13 3.29 -24.84 -14.99
N ASP A 14 1.95 -24.83 -14.93
CA ASP A 14 1.15 -23.92 -15.76
C ASP A 14 0.82 -22.60 -15.04
N LEU A 15 1.06 -22.51 -13.72
CA LEU A 15 0.62 -21.38 -12.92
C LEU A 15 1.43 -20.10 -13.18
N ALA A 16 2.75 -20.19 -13.26
CA ALA A 16 3.58 -19.03 -13.56
C ALA A 16 3.51 -18.63 -15.04
N ALA A 17 3.43 -19.62 -15.94
CA ALA A 17 3.26 -19.38 -17.38
C ALA A 17 1.90 -18.76 -17.71
N VAL A 18 0.83 -19.17 -17.00
CA VAL A 18 -0.51 -18.59 -17.15
C VAL A 18 -0.60 -17.22 -16.45
N ALA A 19 0.15 -17.02 -15.37
CA ALA A 19 0.16 -15.75 -14.64
C ALA A 19 0.92 -14.63 -15.38
N GLY A 20 1.88 -14.97 -16.26
CA GLY A 20 2.74 -13.97 -16.93
C GLY A 20 3.55 -13.10 -15.94
N VAL A 21 3.71 -13.57 -14.71
CA VAL A 21 4.42 -12.89 -13.63
C VAL A 21 5.79 -13.53 -13.46
N GLY A 22 6.83 -12.69 -13.50
CA GLY A 22 8.20 -13.13 -13.23
C GLY A 22 8.45 -13.37 -11.73
N TYR A 23 9.55 -14.06 -11.42
CA TYR A 23 10.01 -14.21 -10.04
C TYR A 23 11.08 -13.16 -9.70
N PRO A 24 11.18 -12.76 -8.42
CA PRO A 24 10.32 -13.16 -7.29
C PRO A 24 8.89 -12.62 -7.42
N ALA A 25 7.91 -13.40 -6.94
CA ALA A 25 6.50 -13.01 -6.93
C ALA A 25 5.94 -12.99 -5.52
N ILE A 26 4.86 -12.25 -5.30
CA ILE A 26 4.14 -12.24 -4.02
C ILE A 26 2.71 -12.71 -4.21
N VAL A 27 2.25 -13.54 -3.27
CA VAL A 27 0.87 -14.07 -3.21
C VAL A 27 0.12 -13.40 -2.09
N LYS A 28 -1.03 -12.79 -2.42
CA LYS A 28 -1.90 -12.06 -1.47
C LYS A 28 -3.36 -12.50 -1.63
N LEU A 29 -4.20 -12.13 -0.68
CA LEU A 29 -5.66 -12.09 -0.89
C LEU A 29 -6.00 -10.90 -1.81
N LEU A 30 -6.91 -11.11 -2.76
CA LEU A 30 -7.26 -10.09 -3.77
C LEU A 30 -8.02 -8.90 -3.18
N ALA A 31 -8.87 -9.14 -2.18
CA ALA A 31 -9.84 -8.16 -1.68
C ALA A 31 -9.79 -8.06 -0.15
N ASP A 32 -8.60 -8.04 0.40
CA ASP A 32 -8.35 -7.87 1.83
C ASP A 32 -7.29 -6.80 2.06
N ASP A 33 -7.38 -6.16 3.22
CA ASP A 33 -6.48 -5.12 3.69
C ASP A 33 -5.67 -5.56 4.92
N GLY A 34 -4.94 -4.64 5.55
CA GLY A 34 -4.26 -4.86 6.82
C GLY A 34 -3.22 -5.98 6.81
N ALA A 35 -2.65 -6.31 5.66
CA ALA A 35 -1.70 -7.42 5.48
C ALA A 35 -2.29 -8.81 5.79
N GLN A 36 -3.63 -8.98 5.71
CA GLN A 36 -4.28 -10.25 5.97
C GLN A 36 -3.69 -11.37 5.08
N GLY A 37 -3.24 -12.45 5.72
CA GLY A 37 -2.63 -13.60 5.04
C GLY A 37 -1.21 -13.37 4.51
N ILE A 38 -0.62 -12.19 4.69
CA ILE A 38 0.76 -11.89 4.27
C ILE A 38 1.74 -12.35 5.36
N SER A 39 2.68 -13.17 4.94
CA SER A 39 3.83 -13.64 5.73
C SER A 39 5.09 -13.62 4.86
N HIS A 40 6.27 -13.86 5.44
CA HIS A 40 7.50 -13.98 4.64
C HIS A 40 7.43 -15.10 3.58
N ARG A 41 6.54 -16.10 3.76
CA ARG A 41 6.28 -17.15 2.77
C ARG A 41 5.45 -16.67 1.58
N SER A 42 4.83 -15.50 1.69
CA SER A 42 4.04 -14.91 0.60
C SER A 42 4.91 -14.52 -0.59
N VAL A 43 6.21 -14.27 -0.37
CA VAL A 43 7.17 -14.05 -1.45
C VAL A 43 7.77 -15.39 -1.86
N VAL A 44 7.66 -15.68 -3.15
CA VAL A 44 8.05 -16.96 -3.75
C VAL A 44 9.04 -16.72 -4.88
N PHE A 45 9.97 -17.66 -5.08
CA PHE A 45 11.10 -17.49 -5.98
C PHE A 45 11.10 -18.47 -7.15
N ASP A 46 10.16 -19.41 -7.15
CA ASP A 46 10.01 -20.45 -8.16
C ASP A 46 8.60 -21.05 -8.18
N ASP A 47 8.31 -21.87 -9.17
CA ASP A 47 7.02 -22.53 -9.36
C ASP A 47 6.62 -23.44 -8.18
N ASP A 48 7.57 -24.11 -7.57
CA ASP A 48 7.32 -24.99 -6.42
C ASP A 48 6.93 -24.16 -5.18
N GLY A 49 7.60 -23.05 -4.94
CA GLY A 49 7.26 -22.08 -3.92
C GLY A 49 5.86 -21.50 -4.12
N LEU A 50 5.56 -21.09 -5.36
CA LEU A 50 4.25 -20.58 -5.74
C LEU A 50 3.15 -21.60 -5.48
N ALA A 51 3.34 -22.84 -5.90
CA ALA A 51 2.36 -23.89 -5.69
C ALA A 51 2.13 -24.22 -4.21
N ARG A 52 3.20 -24.25 -3.41
CA ARG A 52 3.09 -24.43 -1.96
C ARG A 52 2.31 -23.31 -1.32
N GLN A 53 2.62 -22.06 -1.66
CA GLN A 53 1.97 -20.88 -1.09
C GLN A 53 0.49 -20.80 -1.49
N LEU A 54 0.16 -21.06 -2.77
CA LEU A 54 -1.24 -21.08 -3.23
C LEU A 54 -2.06 -22.13 -2.51
N ARG A 55 -1.50 -23.33 -2.26
CA ARG A 55 -2.20 -24.37 -1.47
C ARG A 55 -2.43 -23.91 -0.05
N ALA A 56 -1.40 -23.43 0.64
CA ALA A 56 -1.50 -22.96 2.01
C ALA A 56 -2.53 -21.82 2.17
N MET A 57 -2.54 -20.86 1.25
CA MET A 57 -3.51 -19.75 1.27
C MET A 57 -4.94 -20.24 1.03
N ARG A 58 -5.15 -21.21 0.14
CA ARG A 58 -6.49 -21.79 -0.10
C ARG A 58 -7.03 -22.59 1.09
N GLU A 59 -6.14 -23.31 1.78
CA GLU A 59 -6.50 -24.04 3.01
C GLU A 59 -6.85 -23.06 4.15
N GLN A 60 -6.07 -22.00 4.30
CA GLN A 60 -6.27 -21.01 5.35
C GLN A 60 -7.47 -20.08 5.07
N PHE A 61 -7.71 -19.75 3.80
CA PHE A 61 -8.74 -18.79 3.36
C PHE A 61 -9.64 -19.40 2.27
N PRO A 62 -10.48 -20.40 2.62
CA PRO A 62 -11.30 -21.10 1.64
C PRO A 62 -12.27 -20.13 0.94
N GLY A 63 -12.37 -20.27 -0.39
CA GLY A 63 -13.26 -19.46 -1.23
C GLY A 63 -12.76 -18.04 -1.54
N ARG A 64 -11.64 -17.58 -0.97
CA ARG A 64 -11.08 -16.26 -1.29
C ARG A 64 -10.26 -16.32 -2.58
N LYS A 65 -10.35 -15.26 -3.38
CA LYS A 65 -9.51 -15.09 -4.56
C LYS A 65 -8.11 -14.64 -4.15
N LEU A 66 -7.11 -15.16 -4.85
CA LEU A 66 -5.71 -14.83 -4.64
C LEU A 66 -5.19 -13.96 -5.77
N LEU A 67 -4.36 -13.00 -5.44
CA LEU A 67 -3.59 -12.17 -6.35
C LEU A 67 -2.15 -12.64 -6.33
N VAL A 68 -1.58 -12.84 -7.51
CA VAL A 68 -0.15 -13.08 -7.72
C VAL A 68 0.40 -11.94 -8.53
N GLU A 69 1.42 -11.28 -8.02
CA GLU A 69 2.06 -10.16 -8.68
C GLU A 69 3.58 -10.22 -8.50
N GLU A 70 4.32 -9.47 -9.30
CA GLU A 70 5.75 -9.31 -9.13
C GLU A 70 6.06 -8.73 -7.76
N TYR A 71 7.02 -9.33 -7.05
CA TYR A 71 7.53 -8.77 -5.81
C TYR A 71 8.54 -7.68 -6.12
N ILE A 72 8.21 -6.46 -5.77
CA ILE A 72 9.12 -5.31 -5.93
C ILE A 72 9.96 -5.18 -4.67
N ASP A 73 11.24 -5.51 -4.77
CA ASP A 73 12.20 -5.24 -3.69
C ASP A 73 12.54 -3.74 -3.67
N GLY A 74 12.50 -3.14 -2.47
CA GLY A 74 12.73 -1.70 -2.35
C GLY A 74 12.21 -1.12 -1.05
N ARG A 75 12.16 0.21 -1.01
CA ARG A 75 11.66 0.98 0.14
C ARG A 75 10.13 1.01 0.14
N GLU A 76 9.53 0.88 1.30
CA GLU A 76 8.07 1.02 1.44
C GLU A 76 7.75 2.43 1.93
N LEU A 77 7.09 3.21 1.08
CA LEU A 77 6.75 4.60 1.33
C LEU A 77 5.24 4.79 1.41
N ASN A 78 4.83 5.70 2.27
CA ASN A 78 3.45 6.15 2.37
C ASN A 78 3.37 7.63 1.96
N VAL A 79 2.42 7.95 1.08
CA VAL A 79 2.10 9.33 0.70
C VAL A 79 0.66 9.61 1.11
N SER A 80 0.48 10.57 2.02
CA SER A 80 -0.84 10.94 2.51
C SER A 80 -1.35 12.21 1.85
N LEU A 81 -2.66 12.24 1.60
CA LEU A 81 -3.42 13.39 1.16
C LEU A 81 -4.21 13.95 2.35
N LEU A 82 -4.20 15.27 2.53
CA LEU A 82 -5.07 16.00 3.43
C LEU A 82 -5.62 17.23 2.71
N GLY A 83 -6.93 17.25 2.47
CA GLY A 83 -7.52 18.22 1.56
C GLY A 83 -6.94 18.10 0.15
N GLU A 84 -6.33 19.18 -0.35
CA GLU A 84 -5.64 19.20 -1.65
C GLU A 84 -4.11 19.02 -1.52
N ARG A 85 -3.60 18.86 -0.29
CA ARG A 85 -2.17 18.82 0.01
C ARG A 85 -1.68 17.39 0.11
N LEU A 86 -0.54 17.12 -0.52
CA LEU A 86 0.25 15.95 -0.17
C LEU A 86 1.13 16.28 1.04
N LEU A 87 1.02 15.48 2.06
CA LEU A 87 1.84 15.57 3.26
C LEU A 87 3.25 15.02 3.00
N PRO A 88 4.22 15.32 3.86
CA PRO A 88 5.55 14.73 3.80
C PRO A 88 5.50 13.20 3.72
N MET A 89 6.34 12.62 2.86
CA MET A 89 6.40 11.17 2.67
C MET A 89 6.93 10.47 3.91
N MET A 90 6.23 9.43 4.33
CA MET A 90 6.66 8.56 5.41
C MET A 90 7.21 7.27 4.84
N GLU A 91 8.11 6.63 5.58
CA GLU A 91 8.73 5.34 5.24
C GLU A 91 8.55 4.34 6.36
N ILE A 92 8.23 3.11 6.01
CA ILE A 92 8.27 1.98 6.93
C ILE A 92 9.68 1.39 6.89
N ASP A 93 10.41 1.54 8.00
CA ASP A 93 11.76 1.01 8.11
C ASP A 93 11.73 -0.52 8.33
N LEU A 94 12.07 -1.26 7.29
CA LEU A 94 12.18 -2.71 7.30
C LEU A 94 13.64 -3.19 7.49
N SER A 95 14.57 -2.31 7.84
CA SER A 95 15.99 -2.65 8.01
C SER A 95 16.26 -3.59 9.18
N SER A 96 15.37 -3.61 10.16
CA SER A 96 15.41 -4.50 11.33
C SER A 96 15.11 -5.97 11.00
N LEU A 97 14.55 -6.25 9.81
CA LEU A 97 14.30 -7.62 9.38
C LEU A 97 15.62 -8.39 9.15
N PRO A 98 15.69 -9.67 9.51
CA PRO A 98 16.85 -10.51 9.28
C PRO A 98 17.27 -10.51 7.79
N LYS A 99 18.57 -10.60 7.54
CA LYS A 99 19.11 -10.77 6.18
C LYS A 99 18.54 -12.04 5.57
N GLY A 100 18.13 -11.96 4.30
CA GLY A 100 17.58 -13.10 3.54
C GLY A 100 16.06 -13.25 3.65
N LEU A 101 15.39 -12.52 4.55
CA LEU A 101 13.94 -12.42 4.52
C LEU A 101 13.49 -11.32 3.54
N PRO A 102 12.37 -11.55 2.82
CA PRO A 102 11.74 -10.51 2.01
C PRO A 102 11.40 -9.30 2.88
N ARG A 103 11.68 -8.11 2.37
CA ARG A 103 11.38 -6.86 3.06
C ARG A 103 9.92 -6.48 2.82
N ILE A 104 9.03 -7.04 3.62
CA ILE A 104 7.58 -6.81 3.56
C ILE A 104 7.00 -6.63 4.94
N VAL A 105 5.91 -5.86 5.00
CA VAL A 105 5.06 -5.76 6.19
C VAL A 105 4.15 -6.98 6.23
N THR A 106 4.38 -7.86 7.19
CA THR A 106 3.58 -9.07 7.40
C THR A 106 2.36 -8.79 8.30
N TYR A 107 1.43 -9.75 8.33
CA TYR A 107 0.34 -9.72 9.32
C TYR A 107 0.88 -9.67 10.75
N ASP A 108 1.92 -10.47 11.03
CA ASP A 108 2.55 -10.53 12.34
C ASP A 108 3.22 -9.21 12.73
N TRP A 109 3.79 -8.47 11.75
CA TRP A 109 4.34 -7.13 11.96
C TRP A 109 3.29 -6.15 12.50
N LYS A 110 2.07 -6.21 11.97
CA LYS A 110 1.00 -5.27 12.35
C LYS A 110 0.23 -5.72 13.60
N TRP A 111 -0.06 -7.02 13.73
CA TRP A 111 -1.15 -7.47 14.59
C TRP A 111 -0.78 -8.51 15.65
N THR A 112 0.24 -9.33 15.44
CA THR A 112 0.55 -10.43 16.36
C THR A 112 1.49 -9.97 17.45
N LYS A 113 0.93 -9.38 18.52
CA LYS A 113 1.68 -8.93 19.68
C LYS A 113 2.57 -10.06 20.22
N GLY A 114 3.88 -9.76 20.36
CA GLY A 114 4.86 -10.72 20.85
C GLY A 114 5.55 -11.57 19.79
N SER A 115 5.09 -11.56 18.53
CA SER A 115 5.85 -12.15 17.41
C SER A 115 7.20 -11.43 17.22
N ASP A 116 8.12 -12.10 16.56
CA ASP A 116 9.42 -11.48 16.26
C ASP A 116 9.29 -10.31 15.31
N ASP A 117 8.37 -10.38 14.34
CA ASP A 117 8.08 -9.28 13.44
C ASP A 117 7.49 -8.09 14.18
N TYR A 118 6.50 -8.30 15.07
CA TYR A 118 5.90 -7.25 15.88
C TYR A 118 6.93 -6.52 16.76
N LYS A 119 7.87 -7.27 17.37
CA LYS A 119 8.95 -6.67 18.18
C LYS A 119 9.91 -5.80 17.36
N ARG A 120 10.04 -6.06 16.06
CA ARG A 120 10.86 -5.30 15.12
C ARG A 120 10.11 -4.15 14.48
N ALA A 121 8.77 -4.16 14.59
CA ALA A 121 7.95 -3.12 14.00
C ALA A 121 8.28 -1.76 14.61
N SER A 122 8.59 -0.80 13.77
CA SER A 122 8.81 0.60 14.12
C SER A 122 7.67 1.47 13.59
N ALA A 123 7.47 2.62 14.20
CA ALA A 123 6.61 3.65 13.61
C ALA A 123 7.19 4.09 12.26
N SER A 124 6.31 4.52 11.35
CA SER A 124 6.75 5.18 10.13
C SER A 124 7.59 6.41 10.45
N THR A 125 8.65 6.61 9.70
CA THR A 125 9.54 7.77 9.83
C THR A 125 9.49 8.63 8.59
N LEU A 126 9.93 9.89 8.70
CA LEU A 126 10.05 10.77 7.53
C LEU A 126 11.06 10.17 6.54
N ALA A 127 10.64 9.97 5.29
CA ALA A 127 11.50 9.42 4.25
C ALA A 127 12.70 10.34 3.98
N GLN A 128 13.90 9.78 4.02
CA GLN A 128 15.15 10.49 3.85
C GLN A 128 15.87 10.09 2.56
N GLY A 129 16.78 10.96 2.07
CA GLY A 129 17.68 10.63 0.96
C GLY A 129 17.00 10.54 -0.40
N LEU A 130 15.81 11.12 -0.57
CA LEU A 130 15.13 11.24 -1.86
C LEU A 130 15.59 12.52 -2.57
N SER A 131 15.95 12.41 -3.85
CA SER A 131 16.25 13.61 -4.66
C SER A 131 14.96 14.41 -4.94
N PRO A 132 15.04 15.74 -5.18
CA PRO A 132 13.86 16.54 -5.53
C PRO A 132 13.07 15.97 -6.72
N SER A 133 13.75 15.52 -7.77
CA SER A 133 13.12 14.93 -8.94
C SER A 133 12.41 13.62 -8.64
N LEU A 134 12.93 12.81 -7.73
CA LEU A 134 12.27 11.58 -7.28
C LEU A 134 11.05 11.88 -6.42
N ILE A 135 11.12 12.88 -5.55
CA ILE A 135 9.99 13.37 -4.78
C ILE A 135 8.86 13.82 -5.71
N GLU A 136 9.16 14.65 -6.71
CA GLU A 136 8.17 15.10 -7.69
C GLU A 136 7.52 13.93 -8.46
N ARG A 137 8.34 12.94 -8.87
CA ARG A 137 7.84 11.74 -9.55
C ARG A 137 6.87 10.94 -8.67
N ILE A 138 7.23 10.70 -7.41
CA ILE A 138 6.37 9.98 -6.45
C ILE A 138 5.09 10.78 -6.19
N GLN A 139 5.19 12.08 -5.98
CA GLN A 139 4.04 12.95 -5.78
C GLN A 139 3.11 12.98 -7.01
N SER A 140 3.66 12.98 -8.21
CA SER A 140 2.87 12.90 -9.45
C SER A 140 2.09 11.60 -9.52
N VAL A 141 2.73 10.45 -9.24
CA VAL A 141 2.07 9.15 -9.19
C VAL A 141 0.98 9.13 -8.11
N ALA A 142 1.25 9.68 -6.93
CA ALA A 142 0.28 9.75 -5.85
C ALA A 142 -0.95 10.58 -6.27
N ARG A 143 -0.77 11.77 -6.84
CA ARG A 143 -1.86 12.62 -7.30
C ARG A 143 -2.72 11.91 -8.36
N GLN A 144 -2.08 11.29 -9.35
CA GLN A 144 -2.79 10.54 -10.40
C GLN A 144 -3.61 9.39 -9.83
N SER A 145 -3.06 8.65 -8.85
CA SER A 145 -3.75 7.53 -8.21
C SER A 145 -4.95 7.98 -7.38
N PHE A 146 -4.80 9.06 -6.59
CA PHE A 146 -5.92 9.64 -5.84
C PHE A 146 -7.03 10.11 -6.79
N ALA A 147 -6.66 10.79 -7.87
CA ALA A 147 -7.61 11.26 -8.88
C ALA A 147 -8.34 10.11 -9.59
N ALA A 148 -7.61 9.08 -10.00
CA ALA A 148 -8.18 7.93 -10.71
C ALA A 148 -9.23 7.17 -9.89
N LEU A 149 -9.07 7.17 -8.56
CA LEU A 149 -10.00 6.51 -7.64
C LEU A 149 -10.99 7.47 -6.96
N GLY A 150 -10.95 8.76 -7.32
CA GLY A 150 -11.87 9.78 -6.76
C GLY A 150 -11.68 10.01 -5.27
N VAL A 151 -10.49 9.77 -4.74
CA VAL A 151 -10.19 10.04 -3.33
C VAL A 151 -10.19 11.55 -3.10
N CYS A 152 -10.91 11.98 -2.08
CA CYS A 152 -11.03 13.37 -1.64
C CYS A 152 -10.89 13.47 -0.12
N ASP A 153 -10.72 14.69 0.39
CA ASP A 153 -10.56 15.05 1.80
C ASP A 153 -9.31 14.48 2.44
N TYR A 154 -9.15 13.16 2.50
CA TYR A 154 -7.96 12.51 3.02
C TYR A 154 -7.79 11.12 2.41
N GLY A 155 -6.59 10.60 2.51
CA GLY A 155 -6.26 9.25 2.08
C GLY A 155 -4.76 8.98 2.16
N ARG A 156 -4.39 7.71 1.95
CA ARG A 156 -2.99 7.29 1.93
C ARG A 156 -2.74 6.34 0.77
N ILE A 157 -1.66 6.58 0.06
CA ILE A 157 -1.10 5.63 -0.88
C ILE A 157 0.07 4.91 -0.23
N ASP A 158 0.08 3.60 -0.36
CA ASP A 158 1.21 2.76 -0.02
C ASP A 158 1.91 2.34 -1.31
N LEU A 159 3.21 2.57 -1.40
CA LEU A 159 3.98 2.31 -2.61
C LEU A 159 5.35 1.68 -2.31
N ARG A 160 5.86 0.93 -3.29
CA ARG A 160 7.24 0.47 -3.32
C ARG A 160 8.07 1.35 -4.24
N LEU A 161 9.19 1.81 -3.72
CA LEU A 161 10.21 2.50 -4.49
C LEU A 161 11.32 1.49 -4.82
N ALA A 162 11.36 1.03 -6.06
CA ALA A 162 12.39 0.12 -6.53
C ALA A 162 13.78 0.80 -6.56
N SER A 163 14.84 0.00 -6.64
CA SER A 163 16.22 0.49 -6.62
C SER A 163 16.57 1.41 -7.80
N ASP A 164 15.87 1.28 -8.93
CA ASP A 164 15.99 2.16 -10.10
C ASP A 164 15.23 3.50 -9.97
N GLY A 165 14.56 3.72 -8.83
CA GLY A 165 13.75 4.90 -8.56
C GLY A 165 12.34 4.84 -9.17
N THR A 166 11.87 3.67 -9.63
CA THR A 166 10.50 3.50 -10.10
C THR A 166 9.54 3.30 -8.93
N PRO A 167 8.53 4.18 -8.75
CA PRO A 167 7.50 3.99 -7.75
C PRO A 167 6.39 3.06 -8.26
N TYR A 168 6.08 2.02 -7.50
CA TYR A 168 4.98 1.08 -7.74
C TYR A 168 3.91 1.25 -6.69
N VAL A 169 2.70 1.59 -7.08
CA VAL A 169 1.56 1.71 -6.16
C VAL A 169 1.11 0.33 -5.74
N LEU A 170 1.09 0.07 -4.44
CA LEU A 170 0.59 -1.17 -3.86
C LEU A 170 -0.92 -1.08 -3.61
N GLU A 171 -1.34 -0.01 -2.94
CA GLU A 171 -2.74 0.24 -2.61
C GLU A 171 -3.02 1.73 -2.42
N VAL A 172 -4.29 2.09 -2.55
CA VAL A 172 -4.80 3.42 -2.21
C VAL A 172 -5.86 3.26 -1.14
N ASN A 173 -5.64 3.87 0.00
CA ASN A 173 -6.50 3.79 1.18
C ASN A 173 -7.32 5.09 1.33
N PRO A 174 -8.59 5.14 0.85
CA PRO A 174 -9.43 6.32 0.98
C PRO A 174 -9.98 6.50 2.41
N ASN A 175 -9.81 5.51 3.26
CA ASN A 175 -10.19 5.52 4.67
C ASN A 175 -9.06 4.87 5.49
N CYS A 176 -7.89 5.51 5.48
CA CYS A 176 -6.73 5.01 6.21
C CYS A 176 -6.91 5.20 7.72
N ASP A 177 -6.09 4.48 8.51
CA ASP A 177 -6.04 4.64 9.97
C ASP A 177 -5.75 6.09 10.35
N LEU A 178 -6.60 6.68 11.18
CA LEU A 178 -6.52 8.05 11.69
C LEU A 178 -6.04 8.12 13.13
N SER A 179 -5.57 7.02 13.74
CA SER A 179 -5.01 7.09 15.08
C SER A 179 -3.80 8.05 15.15
N ASP A 180 -3.50 8.55 16.32
CA ASP A 180 -2.43 9.55 16.57
C ASP A 180 -1.02 9.08 16.18
N ARG A 181 -0.85 7.78 15.99
CA ARG A 181 0.42 7.14 15.57
C ARG A 181 0.37 6.58 14.15
N ALA A 182 -0.74 6.76 13.46
CA ALA A 182 -0.88 6.33 12.07
C ALA A 182 0.00 7.16 11.13
N GLY A 183 0.34 6.59 9.97
CA GLY A 183 1.21 7.24 9.00
C GLY A 183 0.74 8.63 8.57
N ILE A 184 -0.57 8.84 8.41
CA ILE A 184 -1.13 10.16 8.05
C ILE A 184 -0.95 11.17 9.20
N ALA A 185 -1.17 10.77 10.45
CA ALA A 185 -1.01 11.66 11.61
C ALA A 185 0.47 12.06 11.80
N LEU A 186 1.39 11.10 11.63
CA LEU A 186 2.83 11.39 11.67
C LEU A 186 3.27 12.29 10.51
N ALA A 187 2.70 12.12 9.31
CA ALA A 187 2.95 12.98 8.17
C ALA A 187 2.41 14.41 8.39
N ALA A 188 1.22 14.55 8.99
CA ALA A 188 0.65 15.85 9.37
C ALA A 188 1.54 16.55 10.39
N GLN A 189 1.98 15.84 11.43
CA GLN A 189 2.91 16.37 12.43
C GLN A 189 4.24 16.83 11.79
N ALA A 190 4.78 16.06 10.84
CA ALA A 190 5.98 16.45 10.10
C ALA A 190 5.77 17.69 9.22
N ALA A 191 4.53 17.98 8.82
CA ALA A 191 4.12 19.20 8.12
C ALA A 191 3.84 20.38 9.08
N GLY A 192 3.96 20.19 10.41
CA GLY A 192 3.62 21.19 11.42
C GLY A 192 2.13 21.31 11.72
N ILE A 193 1.32 20.33 11.33
CA ILE A 193 -0.13 20.27 11.59
C ILE A 193 -0.36 19.41 12.83
N ALA A 194 -1.01 19.97 13.86
CA ALA A 194 -1.34 19.22 15.05
C ALA A 194 -2.41 18.13 14.74
N TYR A 195 -2.45 17.10 15.56
CA TYR A 195 -3.41 16.00 15.36
C TYR A 195 -4.87 16.49 15.33
N ASP A 196 -5.22 17.34 16.27
CA ASP A 196 -6.57 17.88 16.37
C ASP A 196 -6.92 18.74 15.14
N GLU A 197 -5.98 19.55 14.66
CA GLU A 197 -6.14 20.36 13.43
C GLU A 197 -6.35 19.47 12.20
N MET A 198 -5.62 18.34 12.09
CA MET A 198 -5.81 17.38 11.01
C MET A 198 -7.23 16.78 11.04
N ILE A 199 -7.71 16.38 12.21
CA ILE A 199 -9.06 15.81 12.37
C ILE A 199 -10.14 16.86 12.06
N GLU A 200 -9.95 18.09 12.52
CA GLU A 200 -10.86 19.20 12.24
C GLU A 200 -10.93 19.49 10.74
N GLU A 201 -9.81 19.55 10.04
CA GLU A 201 -9.76 19.78 8.58
C GLU A 201 -10.50 18.68 7.81
N ILE A 202 -10.35 17.41 8.20
CA ILE A 202 -11.09 16.28 7.60
C ILE A 202 -12.60 16.46 7.81
N ALA A 203 -13.01 16.81 9.04
CA ALA A 203 -14.42 17.01 9.39
C ALA A 203 -15.04 18.20 8.64
N GLU A 204 -14.29 19.30 8.52
CA GLU A 204 -14.72 20.48 7.78
C GLU A 204 -14.88 20.22 6.29
N SER A 205 -13.92 19.52 5.67
CA SER A 205 -14.00 19.13 4.26
C SER A 205 -15.25 18.28 3.98
N ALA A 206 -15.55 17.32 4.87
CA ALA A 206 -16.75 16.51 4.76
C ALA A 206 -18.03 17.36 4.92
N ARG A 207 -18.07 18.25 5.92
CA ARG A 207 -19.21 19.16 6.16
C ARG A 207 -19.48 20.02 4.93
N ASP A 208 -18.45 20.63 4.35
CA ASP A 208 -18.59 21.55 3.21
C ASP A 208 -19.15 20.85 1.97
N ARG A 209 -18.81 19.58 1.76
CA ARG A 209 -19.43 18.75 0.72
C ARG A 209 -20.89 18.44 1.00
N PHE A 210 -21.24 18.09 2.24
CA PHE A 210 -22.61 17.72 2.61
C PHE A 210 -23.59 18.89 2.64
N VAL A 211 -23.14 20.07 3.05
CA VAL A 211 -24.01 21.25 3.17
C VAL A 211 -24.18 21.97 1.84
N GLY A 212 -23.50 21.55 0.77
CA GLY A 212 -23.63 22.17 -0.56
C GLY A 212 -23.05 23.59 -0.60
N LEU A 213 -22.22 23.97 0.38
CA LEU A 213 -21.56 25.27 0.43
C LEU A 213 -20.39 25.38 -0.57
N ALA A 214 -19.93 24.25 -1.10
CA ALA A 214 -19.10 24.21 -2.29
C ALA A 214 -19.74 23.27 -3.32
N PRO A 215 -19.85 23.66 -4.62
CA PRO A 215 -20.11 22.67 -5.66
C PRO A 215 -19.06 21.58 -5.49
N ALA A 216 -19.47 20.30 -5.57
CA ALA A 216 -18.54 19.17 -5.49
C ALA A 216 -17.28 19.53 -6.29
N LYS A 217 -16.21 19.89 -5.62
CA LYS A 217 -14.95 20.22 -6.26
C LYS A 217 -14.57 18.93 -6.96
N ARG A 218 -14.72 18.89 -8.30
CA ARG A 218 -14.14 17.81 -9.09
C ARG A 218 -12.71 17.70 -8.64
N SER A 219 -12.27 16.50 -8.33
CA SER A 219 -10.85 16.27 -7.99
C SER A 219 -10.01 17.14 -8.92
N PRO A 220 -9.14 18.02 -8.39
CA PRO A 220 -8.32 18.89 -9.23
C PRO A 220 -7.41 18.10 -10.16
N TYR A 221 -7.41 16.78 -10.02
CA TYR A 221 -6.62 15.81 -10.78
C TYR A 221 -7.42 15.01 -11.80
N ALA A 222 -8.74 15.19 -11.91
CA ALA A 222 -9.51 14.60 -12.99
C ALA A 222 -9.11 15.31 -14.29
N SER A 223 -8.26 14.68 -15.09
CA SER A 223 -7.93 15.14 -16.44
C SER A 223 -9.19 15.25 -17.26
N GLU A 224 -9.36 16.34 -17.98
CA GLU A 224 -10.30 16.43 -19.11
C GLU A 224 -9.85 15.43 -20.19
N SER A 225 -10.22 14.16 -20.02
CA SER A 225 -10.12 13.16 -21.08
C SER A 225 -11.47 13.14 -21.80
N GLY A 226 -11.61 13.96 -22.84
CA GLY A 226 -12.79 13.93 -23.66
C GLY A 226 -12.87 15.07 -24.66
N GLN A 227 -12.13 14.98 -25.73
CA GLN A 227 -12.60 15.27 -27.12
C GLN A 227 -11.76 14.47 -28.10
#